data_47aaa3d9b214302c4b7237c371b9dd0e
#
_entry.id   47aaa3d9b214302c4b7237c371b9dd0e
#
_cell.length_a   1.000
_cell.length_b   1.000
_cell.length_c   1.000
_cell.angle_alpha   90.00
_cell.angle_beta   90.00
_cell.angle_gamma   90.00
#
_symmetry.space_group_name_H-M   'P 1'
#
loop_
_entity.id
_entity.type
_entity.pdbx_description
1 polymer ?
#
loop_
_entity_poly.entity_id
_entity_poly.type
_entity_poly.pdbx_seq_one_letter_code
_entity_poly.pdbx_strand_id
1 'polypeptide(L)'
;MSVVLIGLKPSLMVMIAVATLTLFAEGEPKMPTLNWMGREKATNAVKDVVMKILCEDKSLGYKSHAEKKGEVAAASAGDSNILVHGDNLEALKALLPFYAGEVKCIYIDPPYNTGSAFEHYDDNLEHSTWLNMMYPRLKLLREFMREDGSIWISIDDREGSYLRVICDEIFGRQNFVSNISWQRTYSTRNDAKGIVNEVEHILVYSKREGWQPKKLARTEEMDKKYKNIDNDPLGKWRNSDAFAPGASTHQGMVYAIQNPFSGEMIYPYDGACWRYEQSEMLAIMNGWAEYELRDIDDAGTRAAICGVGLDEVRKGVKAIVLAKSIEDSKKSAQAVLKRGQWPRYFFSKNGKGGIARKTYLSAVGDVPPTNLFEYKDVGHTDEAKKEVLKVFDGQSPFATPKPERLIKRVLEIASDEGDLVMDSFLGSGTTTAVAHKLGRRWIGIEMGEHAKTHCAVRMRKVVDGEQGGISKSVKWQGGGGFRFYELGETILKEDGSLTADIPFEVMAAHVWFTETKRPYVPPKAKTTVLGVHDGTAYVLLYNGILMDRSVNGGNVLTRKTLEVIQADLEGLDFKKVVVYGEACRLMAPTLEAMKIEFRQTPYDLVTRR
;
A
#
# COMPACT_ATOMS: atom_id res chain seq x y z
N MET A 1 27.88 -32.20 -13.18
CA MET A 1 28.96 -32.60 -14.11
C MET A 1 30.27 -32.62 -13.34
N SER A 2 30.79 -33.82 -13.03
CA SER A 2 32.08 -33.96 -12.35
C SER A 2 33.19 -33.85 -13.40
N VAL A 3 33.95 -32.75 -13.36
CA VAL A 3 35.13 -32.59 -14.21
C VAL A 3 36.32 -33.24 -13.49
N VAL A 4 36.87 -34.30 -14.06
CA VAL A 4 38.06 -34.95 -13.56
C VAL A 4 39.26 -34.10 -13.99
N LEU A 5 39.85 -33.37 -13.05
CA LEU A 5 41.09 -32.60 -13.22
C LEU A 5 42.30 -33.49 -12.75
N ILE A 6 42.83 -34.33 -13.63
CA ILE A 6 44.06 -35.07 -13.36
C ILE A 6 45.17 -34.51 -14.28
N GLY A 7 46.20 -33.88 -13.69
CA GLY A 7 47.44 -33.58 -14.36
C GLY A 7 47.83 -32.13 -14.66
N LEU A 8 47.19 -31.12 -14.04
CA LEU A 8 47.58 -29.73 -14.22
C LEU A 8 48.55 -29.21 -13.15
N LYS A 9 49.54 -28.40 -13.56
CA LYS A 9 50.51 -27.79 -12.62
C LYS A 9 49.79 -26.88 -11.61
N PRO A 10 50.23 -26.77 -10.34
CA PRO A 10 49.61 -25.99 -9.30
C PRO A 10 49.32 -24.52 -9.66
N SER A 11 50.20 -23.90 -10.45
CA SER A 11 50.02 -22.51 -10.94
C SER A 11 48.84 -22.35 -11.91
N LEU A 12 48.53 -23.38 -12.71
CA LEU A 12 47.42 -23.37 -13.64
C LEU A 12 46.09 -23.64 -12.92
N MET A 13 46.10 -24.46 -11.84
CA MET A 13 44.94 -24.66 -10.97
C MET A 13 44.52 -23.38 -10.24
N VAL A 14 45.48 -22.58 -9.78
CA VAL A 14 45.19 -21.28 -9.15
C VAL A 14 44.62 -20.29 -10.16
N MET A 15 45.16 -20.24 -11.39
CA MET A 15 44.60 -19.39 -12.45
C MET A 15 43.18 -19.82 -12.88
N ILE A 16 42.92 -21.12 -12.99
CA ILE A 16 41.58 -21.64 -13.32
C ILE A 16 40.61 -21.39 -12.15
N ALA A 17 41.06 -21.58 -10.89
CA ALA A 17 40.24 -21.28 -9.71
C ALA A 17 39.96 -19.78 -9.56
N VAL A 18 40.94 -18.91 -9.84
CA VAL A 18 40.74 -17.45 -9.85
C VAL A 18 39.82 -17.01 -11.02
N ALA A 19 40.02 -17.59 -12.22
CA ALA A 19 39.14 -17.31 -13.36
C ALA A 19 37.71 -17.84 -13.13
N THR A 20 37.56 -18.99 -12.46
CA THR A 20 36.24 -19.54 -12.12
C THR A 20 35.58 -18.71 -10.98
N LEU A 21 36.38 -18.27 -9.99
CA LEU A 21 35.89 -17.36 -8.94
C LEU A 21 35.55 -15.97 -9.48
N THR A 22 36.29 -15.43 -10.44
CA THR A 22 35.94 -14.17 -11.13
C THR A 22 34.73 -14.35 -12.04
N LEU A 23 34.53 -15.49 -12.69
CA LEU A 23 33.32 -15.77 -13.47
C LEU A 23 32.07 -15.99 -12.60
N PHE A 24 32.21 -16.38 -11.33
CA PHE A 24 31.11 -16.46 -10.36
C PHE A 24 30.98 -15.20 -9.50
N ALA A 25 31.94 -14.28 -9.52
CA ALA A 25 31.87 -12.98 -8.85
C ALA A 25 31.30 -11.86 -9.75
N GLU A 26 31.11 -12.10 -11.04
CA GLU A 26 30.43 -11.20 -11.96
C GLU A 26 29.01 -11.70 -12.24
N GLY A 27 28.08 -11.33 -11.36
CA GLY A 27 26.70 -11.48 -11.75
C GLY A 27 25.71 -11.62 -10.63
N GLU A 28 25.53 -10.59 -9.82
CA GLU A 28 24.13 -10.31 -9.43
C GLU A 28 23.33 -10.28 -10.74
N PRO A 29 22.16 -10.95 -10.83
CA PRO A 29 21.36 -10.91 -12.04
C PRO A 29 21.02 -9.45 -12.31
N LYS A 30 21.70 -8.85 -13.29
CA LYS A 30 21.45 -7.45 -13.67
C LYS A 30 20.00 -7.38 -14.08
N MET A 31 19.22 -6.60 -13.34
CA MET A 31 17.82 -6.36 -13.67
C MET A 31 17.74 -5.77 -15.09
N PRO A 32 16.74 -6.17 -15.89
CA PRO A 32 16.49 -5.51 -17.15
C PRO A 32 16.32 -4.01 -16.92
N THR A 33 17.05 -3.19 -17.65
CA THR A 33 16.96 -1.75 -17.63
C THR A 33 16.45 -1.24 -18.96
N LEU A 34 15.55 -0.27 -18.92
CA LEU A 34 15.08 0.40 -20.12
C LEU A 34 16.03 1.55 -20.45
N ASN A 35 16.45 1.67 -21.71
CA ASN A 35 17.23 2.81 -22.20
C ASN A 35 16.39 3.63 -23.18
N TRP A 36 16.40 4.97 -23.01
CA TRP A 36 15.66 5.91 -23.85
C TRP A 36 16.42 7.23 -23.99
N MET A 37 15.99 8.08 -24.93
CA MET A 37 16.59 9.41 -25.13
C MET A 37 16.33 10.31 -23.94
N GLY A 38 17.38 10.84 -23.33
CA GLY A 38 17.30 11.73 -22.14
C GLY A 38 17.30 10.99 -20.79
N ARG A 39 17.48 9.67 -20.75
CA ARG A 39 17.51 8.90 -19.49
C ARG A 39 18.50 9.45 -18.48
N GLU A 40 19.70 9.83 -18.89
CA GLU A 40 20.72 10.40 -17.99
C GLU A 40 20.22 11.67 -17.33
N LYS A 41 19.62 12.58 -18.11
CA LYS A 41 18.98 13.80 -17.60
C LYS A 41 17.86 13.47 -16.62
N ALA A 42 16.98 12.53 -16.95
CA ALA A 42 15.89 12.08 -16.07
C ALA A 42 16.42 11.49 -14.74
N THR A 43 17.50 10.71 -14.82
CA THR A 43 18.14 10.11 -13.63
C THR A 43 18.72 11.16 -12.69
N ASN A 44 19.27 12.24 -13.23
CA ASN A 44 19.89 13.35 -12.48
C ASN A 44 18.87 14.43 -12.09
N ALA A 45 17.72 14.51 -12.74
CA ALA A 45 16.73 15.57 -12.53
C ALA A 45 16.32 15.76 -11.05
N VAL A 46 16.26 14.69 -10.26
CA VAL A 46 15.99 14.80 -8.81
C VAL A 46 17.06 15.62 -8.07
N LYS A 47 18.32 15.56 -8.51
CA LYS A 47 19.40 16.35 -7.93
C LYS A 47 19.36 17.80 -8.43
N ASP A 48 19.02 17.98 -9.71
CA ASP A 48 19.06 19.26 -10.39
C ASP A 48 17.86 20.16 -10.02
N VAL A 49 16.72 19.57 -9.67
CA VAL A 49 15.53 20.32 -9.24
C VAL A 49 15.84 21.10 -7.96
N VAL A 50 15.69 22.41 -8.05
CA VAL A 50 15.90 23.33 -6.94
C VAL A 50 14.70 23.27 -6.00
N MET A 51 14.94 23.24 -4.70
CA MET A 51 13.88 23.27 -3.71
C MET A 51 13.19 24.63 -3.70
N LYS A 52 11.86 24.64 -3.85
CA LYS A 52 11.00 25.81 -3.74
C LYS A 52 10.38 25.95 -2.35
N ILE A 53 10.01 27.16 -2.01
CA ILE A 53 9.29 27.48 -0.78
C ILE A 53 7.80 27.22 -1.02
N LEU A 54 7.13 26.60 -0.06
CA LEU A 54 5.67 26.46 -0.06
C LEU A 54 5.05 27.69 0.58
N CYS A 55 4.27 28.44 -0.18
CA CYS A 55 3.57 29.65 0.26
C CYS A 55 2.11 29.33 0.52
N GLU A 56 1.65 29.44 1.77
CA GLU A 56 0.26 29.18 2.12
C GLU A 56 -0.67 30.28 1.61
N ASP A 57 -1.69 29.89 0.81
CA ASP A 57 -2.81 30.75 0.48
C ASP A 57 -4.00 30.43 1.40
N LYS A 58 -4.14 31.25 2.44
CA LYS A 58 -5.21 31.10 3.44
C LYS A 58 -6.61 31.36 2.88
N SER A 59 -6.74 32.02 1.72
CA SER A 59 -8.03 32.27 1.08
C SER A 59 -8.59 31.03 0.40
N LEU A 60 -7.72 30.14 -0.05
CA LEU A 60 -8.05 28.87 -0.71
C LEU A 60 -8.09 27.68 0.25
N GLY A 61 -7.40 27.74 1.38
CA GLY A 61 -7.55 26.79 2.47
C GLY A 61 -8.95 26.84 3.10
N TYR A 62 -9.39 25.75 3.74
CA TYR A 62 -10.72 25.68 4.33
C TYR A 62 -10.76 24.81 5.58
N LYS A 63 -11.55 25.27 6.60
CA LYS A 63 -11.87 24.52 7.82
C LYS A 63 -13.37 24.50 8.04
N SER A 64 -13.89 23.42 8.59
CA SER A 64 -15.32 23.32 8.90
C SER A 64 -15.78 24.40 9.89
N HIS A 65 -17.06 24.77 9.82
CA HIS A 65 -17.65 25.74 10.74
C HIS A 65 -17.68 25.25 12.20
N ALA A 66 -17.79 23.94 12.41
CA ALA A 66 -17.78 23.32 13.74
C ALA A 66 -16.42 23.47 14.43
N GLU A 67 -15.32 23.25 13.68
CA GLU A 67 -13.96 23.44 14.20
C GLU A 67 -13.64 24.92 14.49
N LYS A 68 -14.18 25.84 13.69
CA LYS A 68 -14.02 27.30 13.93
C LYS A 68 -14.62 27.74 15.27
N LYS A 69 -15.60 27.03 15.80
CA LYS A 69 -16.25 27.34 17.10
C LYS A 69 -15.63 26.60 18.28
N GLY A 70 -14.61 25.77 18.08
CA GLY A 70 -13.95 25.02 19.17
C GLY A 70 -14.80 23.90 19.77
N GLU A 71 -15.87 23.48 19.12
CA GLU A 71 -16.83 22.50 19.63
C GLU A 71 -16.43 21.03 19.39
N VAL A 72 -15.37 20.75 18.66
CA VAL A 72 -14.86 19.39 18.41
C VAL A 72 -13.41 19.29 18.88
N ALA A 73 -13.24 18.71 20.04
CA ALA A 73 -11.93 18.36 20.62
C ALA A 73 -11.39 17.03 20.04
N ALA A 74 -11.29 16.93 18.73
CA ALA A 74 -10.42 15.95 18.12
C ALA A 74 -9.19 16.72 17.63
N ALA A 75 -7.99 16.31 18.05
CA ALA A 75 -6.74 16.86 17.55
C ALA A 75 -6.84 16.94 16.03
N SER A 76 -6.92 18.14 15.50
CA SER A 76 -7.49 18.42 14.20
C SER A 76 -6.68 17.77 13.07
N ALA A 77 -7.17 16.64 12.56
CA ALA A 77 -6.72 16.10 11.27
C ALA A 77 -6.78 17.15 10.13
N GLY A 78 -7.59 18.20 10.31
CA GLY A 78 -7.75 19.28 9.35
C GLY A 78 -6.52 20.15 9.11
N ASP A 79 -5.66 20.35 10.11
CA ASP A 79 -4.44 21.15 9.95
C ASP A 79 -3.30 20.38 9.23
N SER A 80 -3.46 19.09 9.02
CA SER A 80 -2.46 18.23 8.40
C SER A 80 -2.72 17.89 6.93
N ASN A 81 -3.89 18.22 6.38
CA ASN A 81 -4.23 17.98 4.99
C ASN A 81 -3.73 19.13 4.11
N ILE A 82 -3.09 18.79 2.99
CA ILE A 82 -2.39 19.74 2.13
C ILE A 82 -2.81 19.57 0.68
N LEU A 83 -3.18 20.67 0.05
CA LEU A 83 -3.35 20.80 -1.39
C LEU A 83 -2.28 21.77 -1.92
N VAL A 84 -1.46 21.31 -2.86
CA VAL A 84 -0.40 22.13 -3.48
C VAL A 84 -0.72 22.36 -4.95
N HIS A 85 -0.68 23.62 -5.38
CA HIS A 85 -0.75 24.03 -6.78
C HIS A 85 0.67 24.22 -7.34
N GLY A 86 1.00 23.50 -8.41
CA GLY A 86 2.27 23.62 -9.11
C GLY A 86 2.77 22.29 -9.69
N ASP A 87 3.90 22.36 -10.42
CA ASP A 87 4.54 21.14 -10.96
C ASP A 87 4.88 20.17 -9.84
N ASN A 88 4.49 18.91 -10.03
CA ASN A 88 4.62 17.91 -8.97
C ASN A 88 6.08 17.50 -8.69
N LEU A 89 7.02 17.63 -9.63
CA LEU A 89 8.43 17.35 -9.36
C LEU A 89 9.01 18.40 -8.39
N GLU A 90 8.66 19.67 -8.57
CA GLU A 90 9.05 20.77 -7.69
C GLU A 90 8.33 20.69 -6.34
N ALA A 91 7.02 20.42 -6.35
CA ALA A 91 6.22 20.27 -5.14
C ALA A 91 6.69 19.10 -4.28
N LEU A 92 6.95 17.93 -4.88
CA LEU A 92 7.52 16.77 -4.18
C LEU A 92 8.88 17.14 -3.57
N LYS A 93 9.75 17.85 -4.29
CA LYS A 93 11.03 18.28 -3.75
C LYS A 93 10.87 19.19 -2.54
N ALA A 94 9.91 20.13 -2.58
CA ALA A 94 9.60 21.05 -1.49
C ALA A 94 8.99 20.35 -0.25
N LEU A 95 8.18 19.31 -0.46
CA LEU A 95 7.52 18.55 0.60
C LEU A 95 8.43 17.50 1.25
N LEU A 96 9.44 17.01 0.53
CA LEU A 96 10.27 15.90 0.97
C LEU A 96 10.92 16.09 2.35
N PRO A 97 11.45 17.28 2.70
CA PRO A 97 12.02 17.52 4.03
C PRO A 97 11.04 17.39 5.20
N PHE A 98 9.75 17.38 4.93
CA PHE A 98 8.70 17.30 5.95
C PHE A 98 8.02 15.93 6.01
N TYR A 99 8.02 15.18 4.90
CA TYR A 99 7.19 13.97 4.76
C TYR A 99 7.93 12.74 4.23
N ALA A 100 9.28 12.76 4.18
CA ALA A 100 10.06 11.59 3.78
C ALA A 100 9.78 10.39 4.70
N GLY A 101 9.42 9.25 4.11
CA GLY A 101 9.13 8.03 4.86
C GLY A 101 7.82 8.03 5.67
N GLU A 102 6.91 9.00 5.43
CA GLU A 102 5.68 9.15 6.20
C GLU A 102 4.41 8.64 5.48
N VAL A 103 4.46 8.50 4.15
CA VAL A 103 3.28 8.19 3.35
C VAL A 103 2.98 6.69 3.34
N LYS A 104 1.81 6.31 3.82
CA LYS A 104 1.36 4.92 3.86
C LYS A 104 0.85 4.41 2.52
N CYS A 105 0.11 5.23 1.80
CA CYS A 105 -0.45 4.88 0.50
C CYS A 105 -0.26 6.05 -0.47
N ILE A 106 0.37 5.77 -1.60
CA ILE A 106 0.43 6.68 -2.74
C ILE A 106 -0.49 6.11 -3.82
N TYR A 107 -1.43 6.92 -4.31
CA TYR A 107 -2.19 6.62 -5.50
C TYR A 107 -1.94 7.73 -6.52
N ILE A 108 -1.61 7.38 -7.76
CA ILE A 108 -1.42 8.34 -8.84
C ILE A 108 -2.10 7.87 -10.12
N ASP A 109 -2.60 8.85 -10.87
CA ASP A 109 -3.23 8.69 -12.19
C ASP A 109 -2.51 9.58 -13.21
N PRO A 110 -1.27 9.23 -13.63
CA PRO A 110 -0.50 10.04 -14.54
C PRO A 110 -1.12 10.07 -15.95
N PRO A 111 -0.73 11.00 -16.84
CA PRO A 111 -1.12 10.97 -18.26
C PRO A 111 -0.78 9.62 -18.89
N TYR A 112 -1.72 9.04 -19.66
CA TYR A 112 -1.53 7.71 -20.28
C TYR A 112 -0.85 7.76 -21.65
N ASN A 113 -0.54 8.94 -22.13
CA ASN A 113 0.07 9.17 -23.44
C ASN A 113 -0.81 8.65 -24.60
N THR A 114 -2.12 8.91 -24.53
CA THR A 114 -3.13 8.35 -25.45
C THR A 114 -3.19 9.03 -26.80
N GLY A 115 -2.48 10.15 -26.99
CA GLY A 115 -2.53 10.98 -28.19
C GLY A 115 -3.83 11.79 -28.30
N SER A 116 -4.64 11.83 -27.24
CA SER A 116 -5.84 12.64 -27.17
C SER A 116 -5.49 14.00 -26.58
N ALA A 117 -5.90 15.08 -27.25
CA ALA A 117 -5.76 16.43 -26.68
C ALA A 117 -6.74 16.57 -25.51
N PHE A 118 -6.28 16.42 -24.29
CA PHE A 118 -7.04 16.80 -23.10
C PHE A 118 -6.73 18.25 -22.73
N GLU A 119 -7.76 19.01 -22.37
CA GLU A 119 -7.66 20.45 -22.07
C GLU A 119 -6.66 20.79 -20.95
N HIS A 120 -6.28 19.80 -20.12
CA HIS A 120 -5.50 20.01 -18.90
C HIS A 120 -4.17 19.25 -18.85
N TYR A 121 -3.91 18.29 -19.78
CA TYR A 121 -2.68 17.52 -19.83
C TYR A 121 -2.25 17.27 -21.28
N ASP A 122 -0.95 17.38 -21.55
CA ASP A 122 -0.37 16.95 -22.79
C ASP A 122 -0.24 15.41 -22.79
N ASP A 123 -1.26 14.75 -23.32
CA ASP A 123 -1.34 13.29 -23.43
C ASP A 123 -0.81 12.79 -24.80
N ASN A 124 -0.06 13.63 -25.51
CA ASN A 124 0.57 13.31 -26.80
C ASN A 124 2.08 13.56 -26.75
N LEU A 125 2.69 13.10 -25.66
CA LEU A 125 4.15 13.19 -25.51
C LEU A 125 4.83 12.12 -26.36
N GLU A 126 5.99 12.46 -26.94
CA GLU A 126 6.90 11.43 -27.45
C GLU A 126 7.28 10.50 -26.29
N HIS A 127 7.33 9.20 -26.57
CA HIS A 127 7.52 8.15 -25.56
C HIS A 127 8.70 8.41 -24.60
N SER A 128 9.86 8.83 -25.13
CA SER A 128 11.02 9.18 -24.31
C SER A 128 10.75 10.40 -23.40
N THR A 129 9.95 11.36 -23.85
CA THR A 129 9.56 12.53 -23.05
C THR A 129 8.65 12.12 -21.90
N TRP A 130 7.71 11.20 -22.14
CA TRP A 130 6.88 10.65 -21.08
C TRP A 130 7.72 9.92 -20.01
N LEU A 131 8.70 9.10 -20.41
CA LEU A 131 9.62 8.44 -19.50
C LEU A 131 10.49 9.45 -18.72
N ASN A 132 10.97 10.51 -19.38
CA ASN A 132 11.73 11.58 -18.75
C ASN A 132 10.89 12.34 -17.69
N MET A 133 9.60 12.47 -17.93
CA MET A 133 8.67 13.08 -16.97
C MET A 133 8.41 12.17 -15.77
N MET A 134 8.15 10.88 -15.99
CA MET A 134 7.74 9.94 -14.94
C MET A 134 8.89 9.49 -14.03
N TYR A 135 10.06 9.21 -14.59
CA TYR A 135 11.17 8.59 -13.85
C TYR A 135 11.60 9.37 -12.60
N PRO A 136 11.89 10.69 -12.65
CA PRO A 136 12.30 11.45 -11.47
C PRO A 136 11.17 11.57 -10.42
N ARG A 137 9.92 11.64 -10.85
CA ARG A 137 8.75 11.69 -9.97
C ARG A 137 8.58 10.40 -9.19
N LEU A 138 8.70 9.25 -9.85
CA LEU A 138 8.65 7.94 -9.19
C LEU A 138 9.78 7.76 -8.19
N LYS A 139 10.99 8.24 -8.50
CA LYS A 139 12.11 8.24 -7.53
C LYS A 139 11.79 9.04 -6.28
N LEU A 140 11.26 10.25 -6.43
CA LEU A 140 10.84 11.06 -5.27
C LEU A 140 9.70 10.39 -4.50
N LEU A 141 8.67 9.89 -5.19
CA LEU A 141 7.55 9.22 -4.54
C LEU A 141 8.00 8.02 -3.69
N ARG A 142 9.03 7.28 -4.14
CA ARG A 142 9.62 6.21 -3.34
C ARG A 142 10.21 6.70 -2.01
N GLU A 143 10.80 7.91 -1.99
CA GLU A 143 11.35 8.50 -0.75
C GLU A 143 10.25 8.89 0.25
N PHE A 144 9.05 9.23 -0.23
CA PHE A 144 7.91 9.52 0.66
C PHE A 144 7.32 8.28 1.32
N MET A 145 7.46 7.11 0.68
CA MET A 145 6.82 5.89 1.18
C MET A 145 7.37 5.47 2.54
N ARG A 146 6.45 5.23 3.47
CA ARG A 146 6.72 4.57 4.75
C ARG A 146 7.21 3.14 4.50
N GLU A 147 7.98 2.56 5.40
CA GLU A 147 8.54 1.20 5.24
C GLU A 147 7.47 0.13 4.99
N ASP A 148 6.28 0.28 5.56
CA ASP A 148 5.11 -0.57 5.33
C ASP A 148 4.11 0.04 4.34
N GLY A 149 4.56 1.00 3.53
CA GLY A 149 3.76 1.71 2.54
C GLY A 149 3.70 1.01 1.18
N SER A 150 2.76 1.48 0.35
CA SER A 150 2.58 1.01 -1.03
C SER A 150 2.23 2.15 -1.98
N ILE A 151 2.59 1.96 -3.27
CA ILE A 151 2.21 2.86 -4.37
C ILE A 151 1.35 2.12 -5.38
N TRP A 152 0.33 2.80 -5.86
CA TRP A 152 -0.71 2.32 -6.78
C TRP A 152 -0.76 3.27 -7.97
N ILE A 153 -0.46 2.79 -9.17
CA ILE A 153 -0.28 3.61 -10.36
C ILE A 153 -1.26 3.14 -11.43
N SER A 154 -2.24 3.98 -11.74
CA SER A 154 -3.16 3.74 -12.86
C SER A 154 -2.46 3.98 -14.19
N ILE A 155 -2.68 3.11 -15.15
CA ILE A 155 -2.09 3.19 -16.50
C ILE A 155 -2.87 2.31 -17.48
N ASP A 156 -2.76 2.58 -18.77
CA ASP A 156 -3.25 1.70 -19.82
C ASP A 156 -2.12 0.89 -20.51
N ASP A 157 -2.46 0.11 -21.51
CA ASP A 157 -1.52 -0.78 -22.22
C ASP A 157 -0.42 -0.03 -22.98
N ARG A 158 -0.58 1.26 -23.28
CA ARG A 158 0.39 2.02 -24.11
C ARG A 158 1.72 2.19 -23.41
N GLU A 159 1.68 2.69 -22.18
CA GLU A 159 2.88 2.94 -21.37
C GLU A 159 3.06 1.91 -20.24
N GLY A 160 2.06 1.06 -19.98
CA GLY A 160 2.04 0.14 -18.84
C GLY A 160 3.23 -0.81 -18.79
N SER A 161 3.66 -1.35 -19.93
CA SER A 161 4.81 -2.26 -19.98
C SER A 161 6.13 -1.56 -19.67
N TYR A 162 6.32 -0.34 -20.16
CA TYR A 162 7.53 0.46 -19.92
C TYR A 162 7.55 1.00 -18.49
N LEU A 163 6.39 1.46 -18.00
CA LEU A 163 6.21 1.86 -16.61
C LEU A 163 6.58 0.72 -15.66
N ARG A 164 6.17 -0.51 -15.98
CA ARG A 164 6.52 -1.69 -15.18
C ARG A 164 8.04 -1.87 -15.07
N VAL A 165 8.78 -1.72 -16.16
CA VAL A 165 10.25 -1.88 -16.16
C VAL A 165 10.93 -0.82 -15.31
N ILE A 166 10.54 0.46 -15.46
CA ILE A 166 11.14 1.54 -14.64
C ILE A 166 10.73 1.43 -13.17
N CYS A 167 9.53 0.94 -12.86
CA CYS A 167 9.12 0.66 -11.49
C CYS A 167 9.90 -0.51 -10.86
N ASP A 168 10.16 -1.59 -11.62
CA ASP A 168 11.02 -2.69 -11.16
C ASP A 168 12.43 -2.17 -10.82
N GLU A 169 12.97 -1.21 -11.60
CA GLU A 169 14.26 -0.57 -11.33
C GLU A 169 14.22 0.32 -10.08
N ILE A 170 13.19 1.17 -9.94
CA ILE A 170 13.10 2.17 -8.88
C ILE A 170 12.71 1.54 -7.53
N PHE A 171 11.66 0.73 -7.53
CA PHE A 171 11.11 0.15 -6.29
C PHE A 171 11.73 -1.21 -5.94
N GLY A 172 12.33 -1.90 -6.92
CA GLY A 172 12.82 -3.26 -6.79
C GLY A 172 11.77 -4.28 -7.25
N ARG A 173 12.18 -5.23 -8.11
CA ARG A 173 11.28 -6.25 -8.67
C ARG A 173 10.63 -7.14 -7.59
N GLN A 174 11.35 -7.42 -6.51
CA GLN A 174 10.86 -8.20 -5.36
C GLN A 174 9.72 -7.50 -4.61
N ASN A 175 9.59 -6.19 -4.77
CA ASN A 175 8.56 -5.36 -4.15
C ASN A 175 7.32 -5.18 -5.03
N PHE A 176 7.30 -5.81 -6.20
CA PHE A 176 6.09 -5.86 -7.00
C PHE A 176 5.02 -6.71 -6.31
N VAL A 177 3.84 -6.12 -6.10
CA VAL A 177 2.72 -6.77 -5.42
C VAL A 177 1.76 -7.37 -6.44
N SER A 178 1.24 -6.55 -7.36
CA SER A 178 0.24 -6.99 -8.33
C SER A 178 0.10 -6.02 -9.51
N ASN A 179 -0.42 -6.54 -10.61
CA ASN A 179 -1.07 -5.75 -11.66
C ASN A 179 -2.58 -6.03 -11.58
N ILE A 180 -3.35 -5.01 -11.20
CA ILE A 180 -4.80 -5.10 -11.03
C ILE A 180 -5.46 -4.66 -12.34
N SER A 181 -6.38 -5.46 -12.84
CA SER A 181 -7.24 -5.12 -13.97
C SER A 181 -8.53 -4.48 -13.46
N TRP A 182 -8.71 -3.19 -13.73
CA TRP A 182 -9.94 -2.48 -13.43
C TRP A 182 -10.85 -2.42 -14.66
N GLN A 183 -12.04 -2.98 -14.54
CA GLN A 183 -13.07 -2.91 -15.57
C GLN A 183 -13.70 -1.51 -15.57
N ARG A 184 -13.20 -0.63 -16.45
CA ARG A 184 -13.59 0.78 -16.51
C ARG A 184 -14.89 1.05 -17.26
N THR A 185 -15.41 0.08 -18.01
CA THR A 185 -16.64 0.19 -18.79
C THR A 185 -17.52 -1.03 -18.60
N TYR A 186 -18.84 -0.85 -18.69
CA TYR A 186 -19.82 -1.91 -18.50
C TYR A 186 -20.43 -2.43 -19.83
N SER A 187 -20.14 -1.77 -20.94
CA SER A 187 -20.69 -2.14 -22.26
C SER A 187 -19.65 -1.98 -23.36
N THR A 188 -19.66 -2.92 -24.27
CA THR A 188 -18.85 -2.90 -25.49
C THR A 188 -19.43 -1.90 -26.48
N ARG A 189 -18.60 -1.09 -27.12
CA ARG A 189 -19.04 -0.20 -28.18
C ARG A 189 -19.23 -0.98 -29.48
N ASN A 190 -20.41 -0.93 -30.06
CA ASN A 190 -20.75 -1.64 -31.32
C ASN A 190 -20.05 -1.06 -32.57
N ASP A 191 -19.52 0.17 -32.45
CA ASP A 191 -18.82 0.90 -33.53
C ASP A 191 -17.30 0.72 -33.48
N ALA A 192 -16.78 -0.07 -32.57
CA ALA A 192 -15.36 -0.27 -32.41
C ALA A 192 -14.76 -1.09 -33.58
N LYS A 193 -13.65 -0.59 -34.12
CA LYS A 193 -12.83 -1.30 -35.09
C LYS A 193 -11.69 -2.02 -34.37
N GLY A 194 -11.83 -3.34 -34.14
CA GLY A 194 -10.80 -4.15 -33.47
C GLY A 194 -11.20 -4.60 -32.06
N ILE A 195 -10.20 -4.92 -31.24
CA ILE A 195 -10.41 -5.36 -29.86
C ILE A 195 -10.74 -4.13 -28.98
N VAL A 196 -11.87 -4.20 -28.29
CA VAL A 196 -12.30 -3.14 -27.36
C VAL A 196 -11.53 -3.26 -26.05
N ASN A 197 -10.89 -2.19 -25.64
CA ASN A 197 -10.22 -2.13 -24.34
C ASN A 197 -11.25 -1.76 -23.25
N GLU A 198 -11.67 -2.74 -22.46
CA GLU A 198 -12.62 -2.59 -21.35
C GLU A 198 -11.93 -2.40 -20.00
N VAL A 199 -10.62 -2.60 -19.95
CA VAL A 199 -9.84 -2.55 -18.70
C VAL A 199 -8.75 -1.48 -18.74
N GLU A 200 -8.43 -0.96 -17.58
CA GLU A 200 -7.21 -0.24 -17.26
C GLU A 200 -6.44 -1.02 -16.20
N HIS A 201 -5.16 -0.73 -16.06
CA HIS A 201 -4.28 -1.40 -15.13
C HIS A 201 -3.95 -0.51 -13.93
N ILE A 202 -3.76 -1.14 -12.76
CA ILE A 202 -3.19 -0.47 -11.60
C ILE A 202 -1.99 -1.29 -11.16
N LEU A 203 -0.78 -0.75 -11.39
CA LEU A 203 0.46 -1.36 -10.93
C LEU A 203 0.64 -1.06 -9.44
N VAL A 204 0.92 -2.11 -8.66
CA VAL A 204 1.09 -1.99 -7.21
C VAL A 204 2.49 -2.43 -6.81
N TYR A 205 3.20 -1.54 -6.11
CA TYR A 205 4.50 -1.81 -5.50
C TYR A 205 4.48 -1.46 -4.02
N SER A 206 5.24 -2.19 -3.24
CA SER A 206 5.51 -1.89 -1.83
C SER A 206 6.87 -1.21 -1.65
N LYS A 207 7.09 -0.57 -0.49
CA LYS A 207 8.41 -0.02 -0.13
C LYS A 207 9.44 -1.12 0.10
N ARG A 208 9.02 -2.22 0.75
CA ARG A 208 9.85 -3.38 1.08
C ARG A 208 9.13 -4.70 0.80
N GLU A 209 9.91 -5.76 0.67
CA GLU A 209 9.43 -7.11 0.46
C GLU A 209 8.54 -7.60 1.61
N GLY A 210 7.57 -8.46 1.29
CA GLY A 210 6.68 -9.07 2.27
C GLY A 210 5.51 -8.19 2.72
N TRP A 211 5.25 -7.07 2.06
CA TRP A 211 4.06 -6.25 2.31
C TRP A 211 2.78 -7.08 2.11
N GLN A 212 1.83 -6.92 3.02
CA GLN A 212 0.57 -7.64 2.98
C GLN A 212 -0.61 -6.67 2.82
N PRO A 213 -1.48 -6.91 1.83
CA PRO A 213 -2.72 -6.16 1.69
C PRO A 213 -3.67 -6.45 2.85
N LYS A 214 -4.44 -5.47 3.27
CA LYS A 214 -5.52 -5.67 4.22
C LYS A 214 -6.63 -6.48 3.55
N LYS A 215 -7.26 -7.36 4.33
CA LYS A 215 -8.45 -8.09 3.89
C LYS A 215 -9.64 -7.14 3.85
N LEU A 216 -10.55 -7.41 2.93
CA LEU A 216 -11.78 -6.65 2.75
C LEU A 216 -12.92 -7.27 3.56
N ALA A 217 -13.75 -6.43 4.15
CA ALA A 217 -14.95 -6.89 4.81
C ALA A 217 -15.84 -7.69 3.83
N ARG A 218 -16.50 -8.70 4.35
CA ARG A 218 -17.41 -9.52 3.56
C ARG A 218 -18.64 -8.70 3.15
N THR A 219 -19.15 -8.96 1.96
CA THR A 219 -20.39 -8.35 1.47
C THR A 219 -21.61 -9.17 1.93
N GLU A 220 -22.76 -8.50 2.04
CA GLU A 220 -24.03 -9.19 2.32
C GLU A 220 -24.36 -10.27 1.28
N GLU A 221 -23.94 -10.06 0.02
CA GLU A 221 -24.15 -11.04 -1.05
C GLU A 221 -23.34 -12.33 -0.82
N MET A 222 -22.11 -12.22 -0.34
CA MET A 222 -21.29 -13.36 0.07
C MET A 222 -21.96 -14.12 1.22
N ASP A 223 -22.64 -13.43 2.11
CA ASP A 223 -23.26 -13.99 3.30
C ASP A 223 -24.65 -14.59 3.04
N LYS A 224 -25.33 -14.19 1.96
CA LYS A 224 -26.61 -14.78 1.52
C LYS A 224 -26.54 -16.29 1.29
N LYS A 225 -25.36 -16.84 0.98
CA LYS A 225 -25.13 -18.28 0.79
C LYS A 225 -25.13 -19.06 2.10
N TYR A 226 -25.06 -18.38 3.25
CA TYR A 226 -25.10 -19.00 4.57
C TYR A 226 -26.52 -18.94 5.11
N LYS A 227 -27.05 -20.12 5.46
CA LYS A 227 -28.41 -20.28 5.98
C LYS A 227 -28.38 -21.16 7.22
N ASN A 228 -29.34 -21.01 8.10
CA ASN A 228 -29.52 -21.92 9.24
C ASN A 228 -30.76 -22.79 8.98
N ILE A 229 -30.59 -23.83 8.17
CA ILE A 229 -31.70 -24.69 7.68
C ILE A 229 -32.10 -25.79 8.68
N ASP A 230 -31.29 -26.03 9.68
CA ASP A 230 -31.47 -27.08 10.68
C ASP A 230 -31.50 -26.56 12.12
N ASN A 231 -31.69 -25.24 12.31
CA ASN A 231 -31.70 -24.56 13.61
C ASN A 231 -30.43 -24.85 14.44
N ASP A 232 -29.26 -24.85 13.78
CA ASP A 232 -27.97 -25.05 14.43
C ASP A 232 -27.68 -23.92 15.42
N PRO A 233 -27.34 -24.21 16.69
CA PRO A 233 -27.06 -23.17 17.69
C PRO A 233 -25.80 -22.34 17.37
N LEU A 234 -24.87 -22.85 16.54
CA LEU A 234 -23.71 -22.12 16.06
C LEU A 234 -24.04 -21.11 14.95
N GLY A 235 -25.30 -21.08 14.48
CA GLY A 235 -25.79 -20.07 13.57
C GLY A 235 -25.79 -20.49 12.10
N LYS A 236 -25.68 -19.50 11.20
CA LYS A 236 -25.73 -19.71 9.75
C LYS A 236 -24.50 -20.45 9.23
N TRP A 237 -24.69 -21.39 8.33
CA TRP A 237 -23.64 -22.16 7.69
C TRP A 237 -23.94 -22.41 6.20
N ARG A 238 -22.93 -22.82 5.46
CA ARG A 238 -23.07 -23.31 4.08
C ARG A 238 -22.47 -24.69 3.92
N ASN A 239 -22.94 -25.39 2.90
CA ASN A 239 -22.33 -26.62 2.45
C ASN A 239 -20.91 -26.39 1.93
N SER A 240 -19.99 -27.27 2.31
CA SER A 240 -18.59 -27.28 1.90
C SER A 240 -18.08 -28.68 1.76
N ASP A 241 -16.99 -28.86 1.01
CA ASP A 241 -16.34 -30.17 0.84
C ASP A 241 -15.91 -30.78 2.16
N ALA A 242 -16.30 -32.07 2.30
CA ALA A 242 -15.88 -32.90 3.42
C ALA A 242 -14.42 -33.37 3.30
N PHE A 243 -13.83 -33.23 2.11
CA PHE A 243 -12.55 -33.80 1.72
C PHE A 243 -11.44 -32.72 1.64
N ALA A 244 -10.18 -33.18 1.64
CA ALA A 244 -8.99 -32.40 1.36
C ALA A 244 -8.12 -33.19 0.36
N PRO A 245 -7.30 -32.51 -0.49
CA PRO A 245 -6.32 -33.20 -1.32
C PRO A 245 -5.20 -33.80 -0.44
N GLY A 246 -4.48 -34.81 -0.96
CA GLY A 246 -3.30 -35.39 -0.31
C GLY A 246 -3.52 -36.80 0.25
N ALA A 247 -4.34 -37.60 -0.38
CA ALA A 247 -4.58 -39.02 0.02
C ALA A 247 -3.29 -39.82 0.16
N SER A 248 -2.31 -39.64 -0.75
CA SER A 248 -1.03 -40.37 -0.74
C SER A 248 -0.19 -40.10 0.52
N THR A 249 -0.22 -38.90 1.04
CA THR A 249 0.54 -38.46 2.24
C THR A 249 -0.26 -38.62 3.52
N HIS A 250 -1.60 -38.66 3.44
CA HIS A 250 -2.52 -38.75 4.58
C HIS A 250 -3.37 -40.04 4.50
N GLN A 251 -2.75 -41.19 4.18
CA GLN A 251 -3.44 -42.46 3.97
C GLN A 251 -4.30 -42.91 5.17
N GLY A 252 -3.93 -42.50 6.41
CA GLY A 252 -4.73 -42.74 7.61
C GLY A 252 -6.08 -42.04 7.64
N MET A 253 -6.26 -41.02 6.80
CA MET A 253 -7.53 -40.30 6.62
C MET A 253 -8.33 -40.78 5.39
N VAL A 254 -7.92 -41.88 4.76
CA VAL A 254 -8.67 -42.54 3.67
C VAL A 254 -9.32 -43.81 4.21
N TYR A 255 -10.57 -43.70 4.64
CA TYR A 255 -11.36 -44.76 5.23
C TYR A 255 -12.82 -44.67 4.80
N ALA A 256 -13.54 -45.77 4.90
CA ALA A 256 -14.97 -45.83 4.63
C ALA A 256 -15.80 -45.25 5.78
N ILE A 257 -16.92 -44.59 5.45
CA ILE A 257 -17.98 -44.24 6.38
C ILE A 257 -19.28 -44.84 5.84
N GLN A 258 -19.95 -45.68 6.62
CA GLN A 258 -21.20 -46.29 6.22
C GLN A 258 -22.37 -45.30 6.32
N ASN A 259 -23.15 -45.16 5.25
CA ASN A 259 -24.33 -44.30 5.20
C ASN A 259 -25.47 -44.91 6.03
N PRO A 260 -26.04 -44.24 7.04
CA PRO A 260 -27.07 -44.78 7.90
C PRO A 260 -28.44 -44.86 7.21
N PHE A 261 -28.59 -44.24 6.02
CA PHE A 261 -29.84 -44.24 5.26
C PHE A 261 -29.87 -45.33 4.19
N SER A 262 -28.72 -45.65 3.56
CA SER A 262 -28.62 -46.62 2.45
C SER A 262 -27.80 -47.86 2.80
N GLY A 263 -26.93 -47.80 3.81
CA GLY A 263 -25.98 -48.86 4.14
C GLY A 263 -24.71 -48.87 3.29
N GLU A 264 -24.61 -48.01 2.27
CA GLU A 264 -23.47 -47.94 1.36
C GLU A 264 -22.22 -47.38 2.07
N MET A 265 -21.04 -47.88 1.67
CA MET A 265 -19.76 -47.36 2.12
C MET A 265 -19.37 -46.13 1.29
N ILE A 266 -19.14 -45.01 1.94
CA ILE A 266 -18.72 -43.74 1.33
C ILE A 266 -17.23 -43.54 1.59
N TYR A 267 -16.47 -43.34 0.53
CA TYR A 267 -15.03 -43.00 0.55
C TYR A 267 -14.81 -41.59 0.05
N PRO A 268 -13.64 -40.99 0.35
CA PRO A 268 -13.14 -39.83 -0.40
C PRO A 268 -13.01 -40.19 -1.89
N TYR A 269 -13.05 -39.18 -2.76
CA TYR A 269 -12.75 -39.38 -4.19
C TYR A 269 -11.25 -39.56 -4.41
N ASP A 270 -10.85 -40.04 -5.59
CA ASP A 270 -9.42 -40.27 -5.94
C ASP A 270 -8.52 -39.10 -5.65
N GLY A 271 -7.40 -39.34 -4.96
CA GLY A 271 -6.44 -38.33 -4.52
C GLY A 271 -6.87 -37.52 -3.29
N ALA A 272 -8.08 -37.71 -2.76
CA ALA A 272 -8.59 -37.00 -1.60
C ALA A 272 -8.62 -37.84 -0.32
N CYS A 273 -8.63 -37.17 0.82
CA CYS A 273 -8.78 -37.75 2.14
C CYS A 273 -9.82 -36.99 2.97
N TRP A 274 -10.34 -37.63 4.03
CA TRP A 274 -11.13 -36.89 5.03
C TRP A 274 -10.29 -35.84 5.73
N ARG A 275 -10.92 -34.85 6.37
CA ARG A 275 -10.21 -33.74 7.08
C ARG A 275 -9.90 -34.06 8.54
N TYR A 276 -10.35 -35.23 9.03
CA TYR A 276 -10.17 -35.68 10.40
C TYR A 276 -9.71 -37.12 10.43
N GLU A 277 -8.99 -37.48 11.48
CA GLU A 277 -8.67 -38.86 11.79
C GLU A 277 -9.91 -39.64 12.23
N GLN A 278 -9.81 -40.97 12.23
CA GLN A 278 -10.92 -41.86 12.47
C GLN A 278 -11.64 -41.63 13.79
N SER A 279 -10.91 -41.37 14.89
CA SER A 279 -11.51 -41.18 16.21
C SER A 279 -12.36 -39.90 16.30
N GLU A 280 -11.88 -38.82 15.70
CA GLU A 280 -12.61 -37.56 15.68
C GLU A 280 -13.82 -37.62 14.75
N MET A 281 -13.67 -38.24 13.57
CA MET A 281 -14.78 -38.45 12.64
C MET A 281 -15.83 -39.40 13.23
N LEU A 282 -15.41 -40.46 13.92
CA LEU A 282 -16.32 -41.34 14.63
C LEU A 282 -17.19 -40.59 15.65
N ALA A 283 -16.57 -39.73 16.44
CA ALA A 283 -17.29 -38.90 17.41
C ALA A 283 -18.36 -38.03 16.74
N ILE A 284 -18.02 -37.44 15.58
CA ILE A 284 -18.95 -36.62 14.79
C ILE A 284 -20.09 -37.48 14.22
N MET A 285 -19.77 -38.66 13.65
CA MET A 285 -20.75 -39.55 13.01
C MET A 285 -21.71 -40.18 14.02
N ASN A 286 -21.27 -40.39 15.25
CA ASN A 286 -22.14 -40.84 16.36
C ASN A 286 -23.29 -39.86 16.67
N GLY A 287 -23.22 -38.64 16.18
CA GLY A 287 -24.32 -37.68 16.21
C GLY A 287 -25.48 -38.05 15.26
N TRP A 288 -25.30 -38.95 14.30
CA TRP A 288 -26.33 -39.47 13.36
C TRP A 288 -26.96 -40.79 13.79
N ALA A 289 -26.12 -41.76 14.13
CA ALA A 289 -26.46 -43.10 14.57
C ALA A 289 -25.32 -43.63 15.42
N GLU A 290 -25.45 -44.82 15.97
CA GLU A 290 -24.37 -45.47 16.70
C GLU A 290 -23.39 -46.14 15.73
N TYR A 291 -22.11 -45.67 15.75
CA TYR A 291 -21.02 -46.13 14.89
C TYR A 291 -19.88 -46.71 15.70
N GLU A 292 -19.16 -47.65 15.07
CA GLU A 292 -17.94 -48.24 15.61
C GLU A 292 -16.83 -48.30 14.55
N LEU A 293 -15.58 -48.52 15.03
CA LEU A 293 -14.45 -48.80 14.15
C LEU A 293 -14.34 -50.29 13.89
N ARG A 294 -14.40 -50.71 12.62
CA ARG A 294 -14.32 -52.08 12.20
C ARG A 294 -13.30 -52.27 11.09
N ASP A 295 -12.52 -53.35 11.18
CA ASP A 295 -11.65 -53.77 10.09
C ASP A 295 -12.51 -54.36 8.97
N ILE A 296 -12.33 -53.90 7.75
CA ILE A 296 -12.96 -54.37 6.53
C ILE A 296 -11.91 -54.60 5.45
N ASP A 297 -12.21 -55.49 4.50
CA ASP A 297 -11.31 -55.74 3.38
C ASP A 297 -11.48 -54.66 2.29
N ASP A 298 -10.87 -53.49 2.51
CA ASP A 298 -10.95 -52.34 1.61
C ASP A 298 -9.57 -51.83 1.14
N ALA A 299 -8.51 -52.58 1.39
CA ALA A 299 -7.14 -52.16 1.06
C ALA A 299 -6.96 -51.79 -0.42
N GLY A 300 -7.61 -52.53 -1.33
CA GLY A 300 -7.60 -52.23 -2.76
C GLY A 300 -8.25 -50.90 -3.10
N THR A 301 -9.42 -50.61 -2.51
CA THR A 301 -10.11 -49.33 -2.71
C THR A 301 -9.30 -48.16 -2.17
N ARG A 302 -8.69 -48.33 -0.98
CA ARG A 302 -7.85 -47.28 -0.37
C ARG A 302 -6.56 -47.06 -1.15
N ALA A 303 -5.92 -48.13 -1.67
CA ALA A 303 -4.74 -48.03 -2.53
C ALA A 303 -5.04 -47.23 -3.80
N ALA A 304 -6.16 -47.51 -4.47
CA ALA A 304 -6.61 -46.77 -5.64
C ALA A 304 -6.83 -45.28 -5.35
N ILE A 305 -7.55 -44.95 -4.27
CA ILE A 305 -7.78 -43.56 -3.85
C ILE A 305 -6.47 -42.83 -3.50
N CYS A 306 -5.55 -43.54 -2.83
CA CYS A 306 -4.24 -42.96 -2.49
C CYS A 306 -3.29 -42.85 -3.68
N GLY A 307 -3.54 -43.59 -4.78
CA GLY A 307 -2.65 -43.66 -5.94
C GLY A 307 -1.33 -44.36 -5.61
N VAL A 308 -1.36 -45.39 -4.77
CA VAL A 308 -0.20 -46.19 -4.32
C VAL A 308 -0.40 -47.68 -4.58
N GLY A 309 0.66 -48.47 -4.50
CA GLY A 309 0.60 -49.93 -4.57
C GLY A 309 -0.18 -50.55 -3.40
N LEU A 310 -0.73 -51.75 -3.60
CA LEU A 310 -1.47 -52.43 -2.55
C LEU A 310 -0.59 -52.77 -1.33
N ASP A 311 0.67 -52.99 -1.54
CA ASP A 311 1.70 -53.24 -0.51
C ASP A 311 2.15 -51.98 0.23
N GLU A 312 1.95 -50.83 -0.39
CA GLU A 312 2.29 -49.49 0.15
C GLU A 312 1.15 -48.84 0.93
N VAL A 313 -0.09 -49.37 0.80
CA VAL A 313 -1.23 -48.77 1.48
C VAL A 313 -1.13 -48.95 3.00
N ARG A 314 -1.38 -47.89 3.75
CA ARG A 314 -1.29 -47.89 5.22
C ARG A 314 -2.20 -48.97 5.82
N LYS A 315 -1.62 -49.87 6.63
CA LYS A 315 -2.31 -50.92 7.36
C LYS A 315 -2.98 -50.40 8.64
N GLY A 316 -3.99 -51.11 9.16
CA GLY A 316 -4.65 -50.78 10.41
C GLY A 316 -5.62 -49.58 10.35
N VAL A 317 -5.95 -49.14 9.16
CA VAL A 317 -7.00 -48.11 8.96
C VAL A 317 -8.36 -48.79 8.96
N LYS A 318 -9.22 -48.46 9.92
CA LYS A 318 -10.54 -49.08 10.11
C LYS A 318 -11.64 -48.26 9.43
N ALA A 319 -12.70 -48.88 9.00
CA ALA A 319 -13.90 -48.18 8.55
C ALA A 319 -14.76 -47.73 9.73
N ILE A 320 -15.51 -46.67 9.55
CA ILE A 320 -16.54 -46.18 10.47
C ILE A 320 -17.87 -46.80 10.01
N VAL A 321 -18.31 -47.86 10.68
CA VAL A 321 -19.49 -48.62 10.31
C VAL A 321 -20.58 -48.54 11.37
N LEU A 322 -21.81 -48.83 10.98
CA LEU A 322 -22.94 -48.86 11.88
C LEU A 322 -22.79 -50.00 12.92
N ALA A 323 -22.96 -49.66 14.19
CA ALA A 323 -22.94 -50.62 15.30
C ALA A 323 -24.26 -51.42 15.42
N LYS A 324 -25.36 -50.86 14.88
CA LYS A 324 -26.71 -51.47 14.88
C LYS A 324 -27.16 -51.84 13.47
N SER A 325 -28.32 -52.50 13.38
CA SER A 325 -28.93 -52.80 12.08
C SER A 325 -29.12 -51.52 11.23
N ILE A 326 -29.11 -51.68 9.90
CA ILE A 326 -29.39 -50.57 9.00
C ILE A 326 -30.75 -49.92 9.24
N GLU A 327 -31.76 -50.76 9.61
CA GLU A 327 -33.10 -50.27 9.90
C GLU A 327 -33.16 -49.39 11.14
N ASP A 328 -32.51 -49.77 12.23
CA ASP A 328 -32.45 -48.99 13.47
C ASP A 328 -31.58 -47.73 13.31
N SER A 329 -30.47 -47.84 12.60
CA SER A 329 -29.61 -46.74 12.28
C SER A 329 -30.30 -45.69 11.40
N LYS A 330 -31.11 -46.15 10.43
CA LYS A 330 -31.93 -45.30 9.58
C LYS A 330 -33.01 -44.55 10.37
N LYS A 331 -33.66 -45.21 11.34
CA LYS A 331 -34.63 -44.56 12.24
C LYS A 331 -33.95 -43.47 13.06
N SER A 332 -32.78 -43.76 13.61
CA SER A 332 -31.98 -42.78 14.37
C SER A 332 -31.61 -41.58 13.51
N ALA A 333 -31.05 -41.82 12.33
CA ALA A 333 -30.64 -40.75 11.42
C ALA A 333 -31.83 -39.90 10.90
N GLN A 334 -32.99 -40.54 10.65
CA GLN A 334 -34.22 -39.81 10.29
C GLN A 334 -34.72 -38.92 11.44
N ALA A 335 -34.60 -39.38 12.69
CA ALA A 335 -34.94 -38.58 13.86
C ALA A 335 -34.04 -37.34 13.96
N VAL A 336 -32.73 -37.47 13.69
CA VAL A 336 -31.78 -36.33 13.63
C VAL A 336 -32.14 -35.36 12.52
N LEU A 337 -32.46 -35.84 11.31
CA LEU A 337 -32.91 -34.99 10.21
C LEU A 337 -34.15 -34.16 10.60
N LYS A 338 -35.12 -34.79 11.26
CA LYS A 338 -36.39 -34.15 11.66
C LYS A 338 -36.20 -33.16 12.82
N ARG A 339 -35.37 -33.54 13.80
CA ARG A 339 -35.07 -32.70 14.96
C ARG A 339 -34.31 -31.42 14.54
N GLY A 340 -33.45 -31.50 13.53
CA GLY A 340 -32.45 -30.48 13.19
C GLY A 340 -31.18 -30.59 14.02
N GLN A 341 -30.38 -29.49 14.06
CA GLN A 341 -29.07 -29.46 14.74
C GLN A 341 -28.17 -30.64 14.30
N TRP A 342 -28.04 -30.77 12.97
CA TRP A 342 -27.26 -31.84 12.37
C TRP A 342 -25.78 -31.75 12.78
N PRO A 343 -25.09 -32.90 12.91
CA PRO A 343 -23.65 -32.92 13.08
C PRO A 343 -22.90 -32.10 12.02
N ARG A 344 -21.71 -31.64 12.34
CA ARG A 344 -20.88 -30.82 11.44
C ARG A 344 -20.64 -31.48 10.08
N TYR A 345 -20.51 -32.81 10.05
CA TYR A 345 -20.52 -33.61 8.84
C TYR A 345 -21.91 -34.24 8.70
N PHE A 346 -22.51 -34.04 7.54
CA PHE A 346 -23.89 -34.43 7.32
C PHE A 346 -24.09 -35.05 5.94
N PHE A 347 -25.12 -35.86 5.82
CA PHE A 347 -25.50 -36.52 4.57
C PHE A 347 -26.36 -35.56 3.75
N SER A 348 -25.87 -35.18 2.57
CA SER A 348 -26.54 -34.22 1.68
C SER A 348 -27.85 -34.85 1.10
N LYS A 349 -28.69 -34.00 0.48
CA LYS A 349 -29.96 -34.42 -0.13
C LYS A 349 -30.85 -35.28 0.81
N ASN A 350 -30.93 -34.89 2.08
CA ASN A 350 -31.70 -35.58 3.11
C ASN A 350 -31.30 -37.07 3.24
N GLY A 351 -30.03 -37.36 3.27
CA GLY A 351 -29.50 -38.73 3.43
C GLY A 351 -29.24 -39.47 2.13
N LYS A 352 -29.72 -38.98 0.98
CA LYS A 352 -29.57 -39.63 -0.34
C LYS A 352 -28.27 -39.27 -1.06
N GLY A 353 -27.52 -38.32 -0.56
CA GLY A 353 -26.26 -37.85 -1.15
C GLY A 353 -25.06 -38.22 -0.31
N GLY A 354 -23.86 -37.82 -0.81
CA GLY A 354 -22.60 -38.01 -0.11
C GLY A 354 -22.49 -37.14 1.14
N ILE A 355 -21.41 -37.33 1.87
CA ILE A 355 -21.09 -36.57 3.08
C ILE A 355 -20.58 -35.17 2.70
N ALA A 356 -21.11 -34.17 3.35
CA ALA A 356 -20.73 -32.76 3.25
C ALA A 356 -20.42 -32.20 4.63
N ARG A 357 -19.80 -31.03 4.67
CA ARG A 357 -19.38 -30.37 5.90
C ARG A 357 -20.04 -28.98 6.04
N LYS A 358 -20.46 -28.65 7.25
CA LYS A 358 -20.88 -27.28 7.58
C LYS A 358 -19.68 -26.37 7.70
N THR A 359 -19.69 -25.22 7.00
CA THR A 359 -18.81 -24.09 7.25
C THR A 359 -19.64 -22.93 7.76
N TYR A 360 -19.41 -22.55 9.02
CA TYR A 360 -20.19 -21.52 9.70
C TYR A 360 -19.77 -20.12 9.29
N LEU A 361 -20.72 -19.20 9.19
CA LEU A 361 -20.47 -17.80 8.89
C LEU A 361 -19.60 -17.15 9.97
N SER A 362 -19.81 -17.52 11.23
CA SER A 362 -18.99 -17.03 12.36
C SER A 362 -17.52 -17.46 12.33
N ALA A 363 -17.20 -18.51 11.57
CA ALA A 363 -15.83 -19.03 11.43
C ALA A 363 -15.09 -18.47 10.20
N VAL A 364 -15.74 -17.66 9.35
CA VAL A 364 -15.11 -17.07 8.18
C VAL A 364 -14.79 -15.60 8.45
N GLY A 365 -13.55 -15.23 8.22
CA GLY A 365 -13.09 -13.86 8.34
C GLY A 365 -13.23 -13.06 7.04
N ASP A 366 -12.62 -11.90 7.05
CA ASP A 366 -12.50 -11.01 5.90
C ASP A 366 -11.81 -11.69 4.70
N VAL A 367 -12.08 -11.17 3.51
CA VAL A 367 -11.71 -11.80 2.23
C VAL A 367 -10.44 -11.14 1.68
N PRO A 368 -9.44 -11.91 1.22
CA PRO A 368 -8.30 -11.33 0.50
C PRO A 368 -8.77 -10.55 -0.72
N PRO A 369 -8.17 -9.38 -1.04
CA PRO A 369 -8.44 -8.69 -2.28
C PRO A 369 -7.94 -9.51 -3.48
N THR A 370 -8.61 -9.35 -4.62
CA THR A 370 -8.23 -9.98 -5.90
C THR A 370 -7.63 -8.94 -6.84
N ASN A 371 -6.95 -9.38 -7.88
CA ASN A 371 -6.39 -8.52 -8.92
C ASN A 371 -7.39 -8.19 -10.04
N LEU A 372 -8.66 -8.50 -9.87
CA LEU A 372 -9.75 -8.09 -10.75
C LEU A 372 -10.69 -7.16 -9.98
N PHE A 373 -10.79 -5.92 -10.44
CA PHE A 373 -11.71 -4.91 -9.92
C PHE A 373 -12.87 -4.73 -10.90
N GLU A 374 -13.97 -5.43 -10.65
CA GLU A 374 -15.16 -5.34 -11.47
C GLU A 374 -15.90 -4.00 -11.27
N TYR A 375 -16.44 -3.43 -12.36
CA TYR A 375 -17.19 -2.16 -12.30
C TYR A 375 -18.35 -2.16 -11.29
N LYS A 376 -18.99 -3.31 -11.08
CA LYS A 376 -20.09 -3.43 -10.10
C LYS A 376 -19.64 -3.07 -8.70
N ASP A 377 -18.42 -3.44 -8.33
CA ASP A 377 -17.87 -3.26 -7.00
C ASP A 377 -17.23 -1.89 -6.82
N VAL A 378 -16.46 -1.45 -7.83
CA VAL A 378 -15.59 -0.28 -7.71
C VAL A 378 -16.01 0.91 -8.61
N GLY A 379 -17.07 0.78 -9.39
CA GLY A 379 -17.51 1.83 -10.31
C GLY A 379 -16.79 1.81 -11.65
N HIS A 380 -17.27 2.63 -12.57
CA HIS A 380 -16.77 2.79 -13.93
C HIS A 380 -16.69 4.28 -14.31
N THR A 381 -16.08 4.58 -15.47
CA THR A 381 -15.81 5.96 -15.91
C THR A 381 -17.06 6.84 -16.01
N ASP A 382 -18.20 6.31 -16.50
CA ASP A 382 -19.43 7.10 -16.62
C ASP A 382 -20.07 7.41 -15.25
N GLU A 383 -19.90 6.51 -14.26
CA GLU A 383 -20.30 6.76 -12.88
C GLU A 383 -19.48 7.91 -12.30
N ALA A 384 -18.16 7.87 -12.48
CA ALA A 384 -17.26 8.92 -12.01
C ALA A 384 -17.61 10.30 -12.61
N LYS A 385 -17.95 10.37 -13.90
CA LYS A 385 -18.44 11.61 -14.54
C LYS A 385 -19.71 12.13 -13.88
N LYS A 386 -20.66 11.24 -13.57
CA LYS A 386 -21.92 11.61 -12.89
C LYS A 386 -21.66 12.07 -11.44
N GLU A 387 -20.68 11.49 -10.75
CA GLU A 387 -20.25 11.95 -9.43
C GLU A 387 -19.72 13.39 -9.48
N VAL A 388 -18.79 13.67 -10.42
CA VAL A 388 -18.22 15.01 -10.59
C VAL A 388 -19.28 16.03 -11.00
N LEU A 389 -20.17 15.69 -11.95
CA LEU A 389 -21.27 16.56 -12.36
C LEU A 389 -22.16 16.99 -11.19
N LYS A 390 -22.45 16.09 -10.25
CA LYS A 390 -23.22 16.42 -9.05
C LYS A 390 -22.48 17.34 -8.10
N VAL A 391 -21.16 17.15 -7.95
CA VAL A 391 -20.33 18.01 -7.10
C VAL A 391 -20.25 19.42 -7.69
N PHE A 392 -20.23 19.57 -9.01
CA PHE A 392 -20.07 20.87 -9.68
C PHE A 392 -21.36 21.41 -10.34
N ASP A 393 -22.53 21.04 -9.79
CA ASP A 393 -23.85 21.58 -10.18
C ASP A 393 -24.13 21.49 -11.69
N GLY A 394 -23.74 20.36 -12.30
CA GLY A 394 -23.96 20.07 -13.73
C GLY A 394 -22.84 20.48 -14.67
N GLN A 395 -21.80 21.13 -14.19
CA GLN A 395 -20.60 21.41 -14.98
C GLN A 395 -19.59 20.29 -14.78
N SER A 396 -19.13 19.66 -15.88
CA SER A 396 -18.08 18.64 -15.83
C SER A 396 -16.75 19.25 -16.26
N PRO A 397 -15.92 19.60 -15.34
CA PRO A 397 -14.63 20.19 -15.63
C PRO A 397 -13.55 19.18 -15.99
N PHE A 398 -13.78 17.89 -15.75
CA PHE A 398 -12.78 16.85 -15.94
C PHE A 398 -13.29 15.74 -16.87
N ALA A 399 -12.52 15.44 -17.92
CA ALA A 399 -12.93 14.49 -18.95
C ALA A 399 -12.97 13.04 -18.46
N THR A 400 -12.04 12.66 -17.58
CA THR A 400 -11.83 11.26 -17.15
C THR A 400 -11.55 11.13 -15.65
N PRO A 401 -12.49 11.50 -14.76
CA PRO A 401 -12.30 11.28 -13.32
C PRO A 401 -12.32 9.80 -12.98
N LYS A 402 -11.62 9.40 -11.91
CA LYS A 402 -11.76 8.06 -11.34
C LYS A 402 -12.95 8.02 -10.37
N PRO A 403 -13.70 6.90 -10.30
CA PRO A 403 -14.83 6.78 -9.39
C PRO A 403 -14.36 6.69 -7.92
N GLU A 404 -15.10 7.33 -7.01
CA GLU A 404 -14.75 7.31 -5.59
C GLU A 404 -14.71 5.89 -5.02
N ARG A 405 -15.54 4.97 -5.52
CA ARG A 405 -15.54 3.56 -5.09
C ARG A 405 -14.24 2.83 -5.42
N LEU A 406 -13.57 3.17 -6.54
CA LEU A 406 -12.28 2.61 -6.90
C LEU A 406 -11.20 3.03 -5.89
N ILE A 407 -11.11 4.33 -5.63
CA ILE A 407 -10.13 4.88 -4.69
C ILE A 407 -10.42 4.37 -3.27
N LYS A 408 -11.70 4.28 -2.87
CA LYS A 408 -12.09 3.67 -1.60
C LYS A 408 -11.53 2.25 -1.47
N ARG A 409 -11.68 1.40 -2.50
CA ARG A 409 -11.16 0.03 -2.49
C ARG A 409 -9.64 0.01 -2.32
N VAL A 410 -8.91 0.88 -3.01
CA VAL A 410 -7.45 1.02 -2.87
C VAL A 410 -7.08 1.40 -1.43
N LEU A 411 -7.71 2.44 -0.88
CA LEU A 411 -7.38 2.92 0.46
C LEU A 411 -7.77 1.94 1.57
N GLU A 412 -8.86 1.19 1.42
CA GLU A 412 -9.24 0.12 2.35
C GLU A 412 -8.22 -1.02 2.40
N ILE A 413 -7.58 -1.33 1.26
CA ILE A 413 -6.54 -2.37 1.17
C ILE A 413 -5.20 -1.87 1.70
N ALA A 414 -4.88 -0.60 1.47
CA ALA A 414 -3.53 -0.07 1.62
C ALA A 414 -3.29 0.76 2.89
N SER A 415 -4.34 1.20 3.59
CA SER A 415 -4.20 2.16 4.69
C SER A 415 -5.23 1.98 5.81
N ASP A 416 -4.99 2.61 6.94
CA ASP A 416 -5.90 2.75 8.07
C ASP A 416 -6.33 4.20 8.27
N GLU A 417 -7.33 4.43 9.13
CA GLU A 417 -7.72 5.76 9.58
C GLU A 417 -6.53 6.46 10.24
N GLY A 418 -6.33 7.76 9.93
CA GLY A 418 -5.20 8.55 10.39
C GLY A 418 -3.91 8.39 9.59
N ASP A 419 -3.77 7.36 8.74
CA ASP A 419 -2.62 7.22 7.85
C ASP A 419 -2.55 8.35 6.80
N LEU A 420 -1.34 8.65 6.34
CA LEU A 420 -1.11 9.66 5.31
C LEU A 420 -1.19 9.04 3.91
N VAL A 421 -2.05 9.61 3.08
CA VAL A 421 -2.26 9.28 1.66
C VAL A 421 -1.69 10.41 0.80
N MET A 422 -1.08 10.08 -0.34
CA MET A 422 -0.56 11.09 -1.28
C MET A 422 -1.03 10.80 -2.70
N ASP A 423 -1.38 11.88 -3.43
CA ASP A 423 -1.62 11.86 -4.86
C ASP A 423 -0.96 13.08 -5.50
N SER A 424 0.06 12.84 -6.35
CA SER A 424 0.81 13.90 -7.03
C SER A 424 0.35 14.15 -8.47
N PHE A 425 -0.71 13.47 -8.92
CA PHE A 425 -1.39 13.70 -10.18
C PHE A 425 -2.89 13.79 -9.90
N LEU A 426 -3.26 14.77 -9.07
CA LEU A 426 -4.54 14.79 -8.37
C LEU A 426 -5.77 14.92 -9.27
N GLY A 427 -5.63 15.60 -10.41
CA GLY A 427 -6.68 15.76 -11.40
C GLY A 427 -7.94 16.39 -10.81
N SER A 428 -9.01 15.60 -10.73
CA SER A 428 -10.31 16.06 -10.22
C SER A 428 -10.45 16.09 -8.69
N GLY A 429 -9.40 15.73 -7.93
CA GLY A 429 -9.45 15.68 -6.47
C GLY A 429 -10.15 14.44 -5.89
N THR A 430 -10.28 13.36 -6.65
CA THR A 430 -11.00 12.17 -6.15
C THR A 430 -10.28 11.50 -5.00
N THR A 431 -8.96 11.34 -5.10
CA THR A 431 -8.16 10.67 -4.07
C THR A 431 -8.23 11.40 -2.73
N THR A 432 -8.07 12.73 -2.74
CA THR A 432 -8.16 13.54 -1.52
C THR A 432 -9.56 13.55 -0.93
N ALA A 433 -10.60 13.59 -1.77
CA ALA A 433 -12.00 13.52 -1.33
C ALA A 433 -12.28 12.19 -0.60
N VAL A 434 -11.86 11.06 -1.19
CA VAL A 434 -12.06 9.73 -0.60
C VAL A 434 -11.23 9.56 0.67
N ALA A 435 -9.96 9.97 0.65
CA ALA A 435 -9.09 9.92 1.83
C ALA A 435 -9.72 10.70 3.01
N HIS A 436 -10.21 11.91 2.75
CA HIS A 436 -10.87 12.75 3.74
C HIS A 436 -12.13 12.09 4.33
N LYS A 437 -13.03 11.58 3.48
CA LYS A 437 -14.27 10.88 3.89
C LYS A 437 -13.99 9.59 4.69
N LEU A 438 -12.83 8.99 4.51
CA LEU A 438 -12.40 7.79 5.23
C LEU A 438 -11.51 8.10 6.45
N GLY A 439 -11.38 9.36 6.87
CA GLY A 439 -10.59 9.75 8.04
C GLY A 439 -9.07 9.61 7.87
N ARG A 440 -8.56 9.59 6.62
CA ARG A 440 -7.12 9.61 6.33
C ARG A 440 -6.64 11.04 6.23
N ARG A 441 -5.38 11.28 6.62
CA ARG A 441 -4.65 12.51 6.25
C ARG A 441 -4.26 12.42 4.78
N TRP A 442 -4.10 13.55 4.10
CA TRP A 442 -3.75 13.51 2.69
C TRP A 442 -2.92 14.71 2.23
N ILE A 443 -2.14 14.45 1.19
CA ILE A 443 -1.42 15.45 0.40
C ILE A 443 -1.84 15.26 -1.06
N GLY A 444 -2.37 16.31 -1.67
CA GLY A 444 -2.69 16.36 -3.10
C GLY A 444 -1.87 17.41 -3.81
N ILE A 445 -1.35 17.08 -4.99
CA ILE A 445 -0.59 18.03 -5.82
C ILE A 445 -1.23 18.07 -7.20
N GLU A 446 -1.46 19.27 -7.73
CA GLU A 446 -2.04 19.48 -9.05
C GLU A 446 -1.39 20.70 -9.73
N MET A 447 -0.96 20.51 -10.98
CA MET A 447 -0.22 21.53 -11.73
C MET A 447 -1.13 22.60 -12.34
N GLY A 448 -2.33 22.21 -12.80
CA GLY A 448 -3.24 23.11 -13.52
C GLY A 448 -4.02 24.04 -12.61
N GLU A 449 -4.57 25.12 -13.16
CA GLU A 449 -5.46 26.05 -12.45
C GLU A 449 -6.69 25.38 -11.85
N HIS A 450 -7.02 24.17 -12.31
CA HIS A 450 -8.09 23.35 -11.71
C HIS A 450 -7.75 22.88 -10.27
N ALA A 451 -6.50 22.98 -9.82
CA ALA A 451 -6.18 22.88 -8.40
C ALA A 451 -7.03 23.85 -7.55
N LYS A 452 -7.19 25.09 -8.04
CA LYS A 452 -7.96 26.15 -7.38
C LYS A 452 -9.46 26.05 -7.68
N THR A 453 -9.79 25.93 -8.97
CA THR A 453 -11.16 26.02 -9.45
C THR A 453 -11.96 24.73 -9.20
N HIS A 454 -11.29 23.59 -9.07
CA HIS A 454 -11.93 22.29 -8.93
C HIS A 454 -11.52 21.55 -7.66
N CYS A 455 -10.23 21.26 -7.46
CA CYS A 455 -9.79 20.48 -6.29
C CYS A 455 -10.14 21.17 -4.98
N ALA A 456 -9.78 22.45 -4.82
CA ALA A 456 -10.11 23.22 -3.62
C ALA A 456 -11.64 23.36 -3.41
N VAL A 457 -12.39 23.58 -4.50
CA VAL A 457 -13.86 23.67 -4.45
C VAL A 457 -14.49 22.34 -4.04
N ARG A 458 -14.04 21.23 -4.64
CA ARG A 458 -14.49 19.88 -4.25
C ARG A 458 -14.20 19.61 -2.77
N MET A 459 -12.99 19.91 -2.32
CA MET A 459 -12.60 19.66 -0.93
C MET A 459 -13.38 20.52 0.06
N ARG A 460 -13.75 21.76 -0.28
CA ARG A 460 -14.67 22.57 0.54
C ARG A 460 -16.03 21.89 0.69
N LYS A 461 -16.61 21.42 -0.43
CA LYS A 461 -17.90 20.70 -0.40
C LYS A 461 -17.82 19.40 0.40
N VAL A 462 -16.70 18.67 0.31
CA VAL A 462 -16.46 17.47 1.13
C VAL A 462 -16.41 17.83 2.61
N VAL A 463 -15.66 18.85 3.00
CA VAL A 463 -15.58 19.35 4.38
C VAL A 463 -16.95 19.79 4.90
N ASP A 464 -17.78 20.39 4.04
CA ASP A 464 -19.15 20.79 4.38
C ASP A 464 -20.17 19.63 4.38
N GLY A 465 -19.72 18.39 4.10
CA GLY A 465 -20.56 17.18 4.24
C GLY A 465 -21.37 16.84 2.99
N GLU A 466 -20.86 17.09 1.78
CA GLU A 466 -21.52 16.68 0.54
C GLU A 466 -21.88 15.19 0.54
N GLN A 467 -22.98 14.81 -0.13
CA GLN A 467 -23.57 13.47 -0.06
C GLN A 467 -23.44 12.67 -1.38
N GLY A 468 -22.47 13.01 -2.24
CA GLY A 468 -22.16 12.28 -3.46
C GLY A 468 -21.19 11.11 -3.24
N GLY A 469 -20.87 10.38 -4.31
CA GLY A 469 -19.90 9.30 -4.30
C GLY A 469 -20.09 8.29 -3.17
N ILE A 470 -19.06 8.10 -2.36
CA ILE A 470 -19.09 7.15 -1.22
C ILE A 470 -19.71 7.70 0.06
N SER A 471 -20.06 9.00 0.14
CA SER A 471 -20.48 9.68 1.37
C SER A 471 -21.55 8.91 2.16
N LYS A 472 -22.59 8.43 1.47
CA LYS A 472 -23.67 7.65 2.13
C LYS A 472 -23.16 6.30 2.66
N SER A 473 -22.29 5.61 1.92
CA SER A 473 -21.78 4.28 2.30
C SER A 473 -20.85 4.33 3.51
N VAL A 474 -20.15 5.46 3.70
CA VAL A 474 -19.25 5.68 4.84
C VAL A 474 -19.88 6.57 5.93
N LYS A 475 -21.16 6.96 5.75
CA LYS A 475 -21.92 7.82 6.68
C LYS A 475 -21.24 9.17 6.93
N TRP A 476 -20.65 9.76 5.88
CA TRP A 476 -19.97 11.03 5.96
C TRP A 476 -20.93 12.17 6.32
N GLN A 477 -20.53 13.00 7.29
CA GLN A 477 -21.33 14.13 7.78
C GLN A 477 -20.59 15.48 7.66
N GLY A 478 -19.40 15.48 7.08
CA GLY A 478 -18.55 16.67 7.04
C GLY A 478 -17.57 16.75 8.20
N GLY A 479 -16.80 17.82 8.22
CA GLY A 479 -15.79 18.10 9.24
C GLY A 479 -14.38 18.13 8.68
N GLY A 480 -13.41 18.48 9.53
CA GLY A 480 -12.00 18.61 9.16
C GLY A 480 -11.70 19.88 8.36
N GLY A 481 -10.63 19.85 7.60
CA GLY A 481 -10.20 20.98 6.78
C GLY A 481 -8.94 20.65 6.00
N PHE A 482 -8.40 21.64 5.29
CA PHE A 482 -7.14 21.55 4.57
C PHE A 482 -6.49 22.92 4.39
N ARG A 483 -5.19 22.91 4.17
CA ARG A 483 -4.38 24.07 3.81
C ARG A 483 -4.05 24.04 2.32
N PHE A 484 -4.04 25.20 1.68
CA PHE A 484 -3.69 25.34 0.28
C PHE A 484 -2.34 26.04 0.14
N TYR A 485 -1.48 25.54 -0.74
CA TYR A 485 -0.16 26.09 -0.97
C TYR A 485 0.11 26.33 -2.46
N GLU A 486 0.84 27.41 -2.72
CA GLU A 486 1.47 27.73 -4.01
C GLU A 486 2.96 27.43 -3.92
N LEU A 487 3.57 27.09 -5.06
CA LEU A 487 5.03 27.06 -5.19
C LEU A 487 5.55 28.50 -5.32
N GLY A 488 6.31 28.93 -4.34
CA GLY A 488 6.98 30.21 -4.33
C GLY A 488 8.36 30.20 -4.99
N GLU A 489 9.22 31.12 -4.57
CA GLU A 489 10.59 31.22 -5.05
C GLU A 489 11.45 30.01 -4.61
N THR A 490 12.59 29.85 -5.25
CA THR A 490 13.59 28.86 -4.88
C THR A 490 14.33 29.29 -3.60
N ILE A 491 14.74 28.34 -2.77
CA ILE A 491 15.55 28.61 -1.57
C ILE A 491 16.89 29.23 -1.95
N LEU A 492 17.48 28.76 -3.05
CA LEU A 492 18.72 29.28 -3.59
C LEU A 492 18.45 29.90 -4.96
N LYS A 493 19.00 31.10 -5.19
CA LYS A 493 19.00 31.77 -6.48
C LYS A 493 20.01 31.12 -7.43
N GLU A 494 19.98 31.50 -8.70
CA GLU A 494 20.91 31.00 -9.73
C GLU A 494 22.39 31.33 -9.42
N ASP A 495 22.64 32.45 -8.75
CA ASP A 495 23.97 32.86 -8.29
C ASP A 495 24.45 32.13 -7.02
N GLY A 496 23.66 31.20 -6.49
CA GLY A 496 23.93 30.43 -5.27
C GLY A 496 23.65 31.19 -3.97
N SER A 497 23.16 32.43 -4.04
CA SER A 497 22.73 33.17 -2.85
C SER A 497 21.38 32.69 -2.34
N LEU A 498 21.12 32.87 -1.03
CA LEU A 498 19.81 32.58 -0.45
C LEU A 498 18.77 33.62 -0.91
N THR A 499 17.56 33.13 -1.15
CA THR A 499 16.40 34.01 -1.31
C THR A 499 16.15 34.76 0.00
N ALA A 500 15.74 36.02 -0.09
CA ALA A 500 15.44 36.83 1.10
C ALA A 500 14.23 36.28 1.85
N ASP A 501 14.22 36.44 3.18
CA ASP A 501 13.08 36.18 4.06
C ASP A 501 12.48 34.76 4.03
N ILE A 502 13.30 33.74 3.72
CA ILE A 502 12.89 32.35 3.86
C ILE A 502 12.46 32.08 5.31
N PRO A 503 11.29 31.46 5.58
CA PRO A 503 10.91 31.09 6.93
C PRO A 503 11.92 30.16 7.59
N PHE A 504 12.19 30.37 8.89
CA PHE A 504 13.16 29.55 9.64
C PHE A 504 12.85 28.05 9.52
N GLU A 505 11.59 27.64 9.64
CA GLU A 505 11.18 26.25 9.58
C GLU A 505 11.49 25.60 8.23
N VAL A 506 11.39 26.34 7.13
CA VAL A 506 11.72 25.85 5.78
C VAL A 506 13.22 25.60 5.66
N MET A 507 14.03 26.53 6.13
CA MET A 507 15.48 26.37 6.15
C MET A 507 15.92 25.26 7.10
N ALA A 508 15.33 25.19 8.27
CA ALA A 508 15.57 24.14 9.27
C ALA A 508 15.26 22.74 8.71
N ALA A 509 14.12 22.60 8.04
CA ALA A 509 13.73 21.35 7.39
C ALA A 509 14.71 20.95 6.27
N HIS A 510 15.13 21.92 5.46
CA HIS A 510 16.11 21.68 4.40
C HIS A 510 17.46 21.24 4.96
N VAL A 511 18.00 21.94 5.96
CA VAL A 511 19.27 21.58 6.62
C VAL A 511 19.17 20.21 7.26
N TRP A 512 18.13 19.97 8.07
CA TRP A 512 17.92 18.71 8.75
C TRP A 512 17.83 17.53 7.77
N PHE A 513 17.02 17.65 6.72
CA PHE A 513 16.86 16.60 5.73
C PHE A 513 18.15 16.33 4.92
N THR A 514 18.88 17.39 4.59
CA THR A 514 20.17 17.27 3.87
C THR A 514 21.16 16.42 4.66
N GLU A 515 21.21 16.60 5.97
CA GLU A 515 22.15 15.91 6.87
C GLU A 515 21.70 14.51 7.27
N THR A 516 20.39 14.33 7.54
CA THR A 516 19.87 13.12 8.21
C THR A 516 19.07 12.21 7.27
N LYS A 517 18.59 12.74 6.14
CA LYS A 517 17.61 12.09 5.25
C LYS A 517 16.31 11.70 5.97
N ARG A 518 15.99 12.38 7.07
CA ARG A 518 14.78 12.17 7.86
C ARG A 518 13.89 13.41 7.83
N PRO A 519 12.57 13.27 7.96
CA PRO A 519 11.66 14.41 8.02
C PRO A 519 11.96 15.28 9.24
N TYR A 520 11.78 16.58 9.07
CA TYR A 520 11.97 17.55 10.14
C TYR A 520 10.69 17.68 10.97
N VAL A 521 10.83 17.50 12.26
CA VAL A 521 9.74 17.74 13.23
C VAL A 521 10.07 19.00 14.02
N PRO A 522 9.34 20.11 13.82
CA PRO A 522 9.61 21.35 14.53
C PRO A 522 9.52 21.16 16.06
N PRO A 523 10.48 21.65 16.84
CA PRO A 523 10.39 21.61 18.30
C PRO A 523 9.25 22.54 18.78
N LYS A 524 8.65 22.19 19.93
CA LYS A 524 7.52 22.97 20.50
C LYS A 524 7.94 24.38 20.96
N ALA A 525 9.16 24.55 21.40
CA ALA A 525 9.74 25.83 21.82
C ALA A 525 10.70 26.38 20.75
N LYS A 526 10.84 27.69 20.66
CA LYS A 526 11.87 28.30 19.82
C LYS A 526 13.26 27.93 20.35
N THR A 527 14.07 27.30 19.53
CA THR A 527 15.43 26.88 19.81
C THR A 527 16.28 26.93 18.56
N THR A 528 17.58 27.09 18.71
CA THR A 528 18.55 26.99 17.62
C THR A 528 18.84 25.54 17.22
N VAL A 529 18.51 24.57 18.08
CA VAL A 529 18.76 23.14 17.87
C VAL A 529 17.65 22.53 17.01
N LEU A 530 18.01 21.96 15.87
CA LEU A 530 17.10 21.25 14.98
C LEU A 530 16.77 19.84 15.51
N GLY A 531 17.71 19.21 16.17
CA GLY A 531 17.60 17.87 16.74
C GLY A 531 18.96 17.18 16.89
N VAL A 532 18.92 15.93 17.38
CA VAL A 532 20.08 15.04 17.47
C VAL A 532 19.85 13.81 16.61
N HIS A 533 20.83 13.46 15.77
CA HIS A 533 20.82 12.27 14.95
C HIS A 533 22.21 11.62 14.94
N ASP A 534 22.26 10.31 15.18
CA ASP A 534 23.49 9.51 15.25
C ASP A 534 24.59 10.14 16.12
N GLY A 535 24.19 10.69 17.29
CA GLY A 535 25.10 11.32 18.26
C GLY A 535 25.62 12.69 17.81
N THR A 536 25.05 13.28 16.75
CA THR A 536 25.36 14.64 16.28
C THR A 536 24.17 15.56 16.52
N ALA A 537 24.38 16.66 17.23
CA ALA A 537 23.40 17.72 17.37
C ALA A 537 23.54 18.72 16.20
N TYR A 538 22.44 19.07 15.57
CA TYR A 538 22.40 20.01 14.47
C TYR A 538 21.79 21.33 14.92
N VAL A 539 22.46 22.42 14.62
CA VAL A 539 22.11 23.78 15.05
C VAL A 539 22.04 24.69 13.83
N LEU A 540 21.03 25.55 13.79
CA LEU A 540 20.85 26.53 12.73
C LEU A 540 20.76 27.96 13.30
N LEU A 541 21.71 28.80 12.94
CA LEU A 541 21.70 30.23 13.18
C LEU A 541 21.22 30.94 11.90
N TYR A 542 19.93 31.28 11.86
CA TYR A 542 19.30 31.83 10.68
C TYR A 542 18.15 32.80 11.02
N ASN A 543 18.03 33.81 10.23
CA ASN A 543 17.00 34.83 10.07
C ASN A 543 16.01 35.00 11.25
N GLY A 544 16.49 35.59 12.31
CA GLY A 544 15.65 36.06 13.42
C GLY A 544 15.33 35.02 14.51
N ILE A 545 15.95 33.85 14.50
CA ILE A 545 15.77 32.90 15.62
C ILE A 545 16.23 33.52 16.95
N LEU A 546 17.30 34.33 16.91
CA LEU A 546 17.84 35.08 18.06
C LEU A 546 17.40 36.55 18.10
N MET A 547 16.45 36.98 17.26
CA MET A 547 15.92 38.34 17.18
C MET A 547 16.98 39.41 16.83
N ASP A 548 18.15 39.01 16.35
CA ASP A 548 19.27 39.90 15.98
C ASP A 548 19.72 39.58 14.53
N ARG A 549 19.41 40.49 13.62
CA ARG A 549 19.75 40.41 12.18
C ARG A 549 20.94 41.28 11.79
N SER A 550 21.69 41.82 12.77
CA SER A 550 22.89 42.62 12.48
C SER A 550 24.02 41.77 11.90
N VAL A 551 24.95 42.38 11.19
CA VAL A 551 26.08 41.71 10.51
C VAL A 551 26.94 40.84 11.45
N ASN A 552 26.96 41.13 12.74
CA ASN A 552 27.63 40.33 13.76
C ASN A 552 26.63 39.73 14.77
N GLY A 553 25.36 39.60 14.40
CA GLY A 553 24.26 39.21 15.25
C GLY A 553 23.95 37.72 15.23
N GLY A 554 22.67 37.40 15.35
CA GLY A 554 22.18 36.05 15.60
C GLY A 554 22.50 34.99 14.55
N ASN A 555 22.86 35.38 13.30
CA ASN A 555 23.24 34.46 12.23
C ASN A 555 24.74 34.09 12.25
N VAL A 556 25.53 34.71 13.13
CA VAL A 556 26.99 34.53 13.23
C VAL A 556 27.34 33.75 14.49
N LEU A 557 28.20 32.76 14.36
CA LEU A 557 28.70 31.99 15.51
C LEU A 557 29.76 32.84 16.24
N THR A 558 29.36 33.42 17.36
CA THR A 558 30.17 34.25 18.27
C THR A 558 30.17 33.61 19.66
N ARG A 559 30.91 34.15 20.63
CA ARG A 559 30.82 33.67 22.04
C ARG A 559 29.41 33.82 22.61
N LYS A 560 28.73 34.94 22.31
CA LYS A 560 27.38 35.23 22.78
C LYS A 560 26.34 34.23 22.21
N THR A 561 26.40 33.95 20.90
CA THR A 561 25.49 32.98 20.27
C THR A 561 25.82 31.56 20.69
N LEU A 562 27.07 31.25 21.02
CA LEU A 562 27.51 30.00 21.56
C LEU A 562 26.89 29.69 22.94
N GLU A 563 26.79 30.69 23.82
CA GLU A 563 26.14 30.59 25.12
C GLU A 563 24.66 30.20 24.96
N VAL A 564 23.96 30.76 23.98
CA VAL A 564 22.59 30.41 23.67
C VAL A 564 22.49 28.95 23.16
N ILE A 565 23.38 28.56 22.23
CA ILE A 565 23.45 27.19 21.72
C ILE A 565 23.70 26.21 22.84
N GLN A 566 24.60 26.51 23.79
CA GLN A 566 24.90 25.64 24.93
C GLN A 566 23.67 25.47 25.83
N ALA A 567 22.93 26.54 26.09
CA ALA A 567 21.69 26.48 26.85
C ALA A 567 20.61 25.61 26.13
N ASP A 568 20.50 25.78 24.80
CA ASP A 568 19.57 24.99 23.98
C ASP A 568 19.96 23.50 23.88
N LEU A 569 21.25 23.16 24.06
CA LEU A 569 21.79 21.80 24.05
C LEU A 569 21.74 21.12 25.43
N GLU A 570 21.42 21.85 26.49
CA GLU A 570 21.38 21.29 27.85
C GLU A 570 20.38 20.14 27.97
N GLY A 571 20.82 19.02 28.52
CA GLY A 571 20.01 17.82 28.68
C GLY A 571 19.91 16.91 27.44
N LEU A 572 20.54 17.26 26.31
CA LEU A 572 20.59 16.41 25.12
C LEU A 572 21.84 15.52 25.14
N ASP A 573 21.71 14.28 24.69
CA ASP A 573 22.83 13.34 24.54
C ASP A 573 23.41 13.40 23.13
N PHE A 574 24.64 13.92 23.01
CA PHE A 574 25.36 14.05 21.72
C PHE A 574 26.87 13.96 21.93
N LYS A 575 27.59 13.65 20.87
CA LYS A 575 29.06 13.55 20.83
C LYS A 575 29.73 14.69 20.05
N LYS A 576 28.99 15.30 19.12
CA LYS A 576 29.44 16.33 18.20
C LYS A 576 28.32 17.32 17.94
N VAL A 577 28.67 18.57 17.62
CA VAL A 577 27.72 19.61 17.21
C VAL A 577 28.07 20.11 15.81
N VAL A 578 27.09 20.21 14.92
CA VAL A 578 27.21 20.85 13.63
C VAL A 578 26.39 22.15 13.66
N VAL A 579 27.04 23.28 13.43
CA VAL A 579 26.41 24.61 13.47
C VAL A 579 26.40 25.21 12.06
N TYR A 580 25.22 25.47 11.54
CA TYR A 580 25.01 26.23 10.31
C TYR A 580 24.80 27.72 10.63
N GLY A 581 25.47 28.60 9.89
CA GLY A 581 25.38 30.05 10.06
C GLY A 581 26.10 30.81 8.96
N GLU A 582 25.95 32.15 8.91
CA GLU A 582 26.54 32.99 7.88
C GLU A 582 28.08 33.17 8.02
N ALA A 583 28.56 33.22 9.26
CA ALA A 583 30.00 33.31 9.56
C ALA A 583 30.33 32.76 10.94
N CYS A 584 31.61 32.41 11.13
CA CYS A 584 32.16 32.02 12.43
C CYS A 584 33.24 33.03 12.88
N ARG A 585 33.14 33.54 14.09
CA ARG A 585 34.10 34.41 14.75
C ARG A 585 34.88 33.72 15.88
N LEU A 586 34.65 32.42 16.07
CA LEU A 586 35.41 31.63 17.05
C LEU A 586 36.69 31.10 16.42
N MET A 587 37.74 30.97 17.23
CA MET A 587 39.00 30.38 16.79
C MET A 587 38.93 28.85 16.74
N ALA A 588 39.71 28.25 15.84
CA ALA A 588 39.74 26.80 15.65
C ALA A 588 39.94 25.99 16.94
N PRO A 589 40.84 26.36 17.88
CA PRO A 589 41.00 25.63 19.14
C PRO A 589 39.73 25.62 20.00
N THR A 590 38.92 26.69 19.95
CA THR A 590 37.65 26.76 20.68
C THR A 590 36.63 25.77 20.08
N LEU A 591 36.53 25.71 18.75
CA LEU A 591 35.65 24.79 18.04
C LEU A 591 36.04 23.32 18.31
N GLU A 592 37.34 23.01 18.26
CA GLU A 592 37.85 21.66 18.55
C GLU A 592 37.57 21.23 19.99
N ALA A 593 37.83 22.09 20.97
CA ALA A 593 37.59 21.82 22.39
C ALA A 593 36.11 21.52 22.66
N MET A 594 35.20 22.15 21.91
CA MET A 594 33.77 21.99 22.05
C MET A 594 33.17 20.96 21.07
N LYS A 595 33.99 20.32 20.25
CA LYS A 595 33.59 19.39 19.19
C LYS A 595 32.55 19.97 18.24
N ILE A 596 32.72 21.25 17.88
CA ILE A 596 31.86 21.99 16.96
C ILE A 596 32.44 21.94 15.56
N GLU A 597 31.66 21.49 14.57
CA GLU A 597 31.90 21.70 13.15
C GLU A 597 31.03 22.86 12.66
N PHE A 598 31.64 23.94 12.19
CA PHE A 598 30.92 25.07 11.60
C PHE A 598 30.76 24.88 10.11
N ARG A 599 29.55 25.16 9.59
CA ARG A 599 29.19 25.13 8.17
C ARG A 599 28.60 26.46 7.74
N GLN A 600 29.13 27.01 6.69
CA GLN A 600 28.71 28.34 6.22
C GLN A 600 27.48 28.24 5.31
N THR A 601 26.42 28.99 5.62
CA THR A 601 25.29 29.21 4.73
C THR A 601 25.53 30.41 3.84
N PRO A 602 25.21 30.37 2.51
CA PRO A 602 24.60 29.28 1.76
C PRO A 602 25.60 28.26 1.17
N TYR A 603 26.91 28.53 1.24
CA TYR A 603 27.94 27.77 0.51
C TYR A 603 27.87 26.25 0.76
N ASP A 604 27.85 25.84 2.01
CA ASP A 604 27.81 24.42 2.36
C ASP A 604 26.46 23.72 2.05
N LEU A 605 25.40 24.50 1.83
CA LEU A 605 24.11 23.98 1.36
C LEU A 605 24.15 23.64 -0.14
N VAL A 606 24.90 24.39 -0.93
CA VAL A 606 25.06 24.17 -2.39
C VAL A 606 25.92 22.95 -2.67
N THR A 607 27.00 22.77 -1.92
CA THR A 607 27.98 21.70 -2.17
C THR A 607 27.56 20.30 -1.72
N ARG A 608 26.49 20.19 -0.92
CA ARG A 608 26.01 18.94 -0.33
C ARG A 608 24.64 18.46 -0.87
N ARG A 609 24.23 18.98 -2.03
CA ARG A 609 22.99 18.59 -2.72
C ARG A 609 22.98 17.12 -3.18
#